data_2d59f3ba7be5e0e3384a9483ee2594eb
#
_entry.id   2d59f3ba7be5e0e3384a9483ee2594eb
#
_cell.length_a   1.000
_cell.length_b   1.000
_cell.length_c   1.000
_cell.angle_alpha   90.00
_cell.angle_beta   90.00
_cell.angle_gamma   90.00
#
_symmetry.space_group_name_H-M   'P 1'
#
loop_
_entity.id
_entity.type
_entity.pdbx_description
1 polymer ?
#
loop_
_entity_poly.entity_id
_entity_poly.type
_entity_poly.pdbx_seq_one_letter_code
_entity_poly.pdbx_strand_id
1 'polypeptide(L)'
;MERNANAYYELLAATVKAFNERIQYDQLTQDDDYSDALHEVVDGHVPHYYHEIFTVMAADGIDHEFEDSGLMPDTKDVTRILQARIYEALYNDVSNSSDVVWFEDEESDKDDEYWVVDAKTGVIIEQAVSLDVATACAKDHYALGRHLKVEDINDNVVFDPEAAEEDCE
;
A
#
# COMPACT_ATOMS: atom_id res chain seq x y z
N MET A 1 -3.79 -4.72 36.97
CA MET A 1 -2.78 -4.27 35.97
C MET A 1 -2.98 -4.87 34.58
N GLU A 2 -3.46 -6.10 34.40
CA GLU A 2 -3.63 -6.72 33.05
C GLU A 2 -4.72 -6.10 32.15
N ARG A 3 -5.70 -5.39 32.72
CA ARG A 3 -6.81 -4.81 31.92
C ARG A 3 -6.42 -3.58 31.09
N ASN A 4 -5.36 -2.90 31.46
CA ASN A 4 -4.99 -1.63 30.82
C ASN A 4 -4.10 -1.84 29.59
N ALA A 5 -3.24 -2.87 29.60
CA ALA A 5 -2.45 -3.23 28.44
C ALA A 5 -3.34 -3.64 27.25
N ASN A 6 -4.46 -4.31 27.50
CA ASN A 6 -5.41 -4.67 26.45
C ASN A 6 -6.05 -3.47 25.75
N ALA A 7 -6.32 -2.38 26.46
CA ALA A 7 -7.01 -1.22 25.89
C ALA A 7 -6.17 -0.52 24.78
N TYR A 8 -4.86 -0.38 24.99
CA TYR A 8 -3.99 0.19 23.95
C TYR A 8 -3.85 -0.74 22.74
N TYR A 9 -3.64 -2.02 22.98
CA TYR A 9 -3.55 -3.00 21.88
C TYR A 9 -4.86 -3.14 21.10
N GLU A 10 -6.01 -3.03 21.78
CA GLU A 10 -7.31 -2.98 21.10
C GLU A 10 -7.46 -1.73 20.23
N LEU A 11 -7.02 -0.57 20.75
CA LEU A 11 -7.00 0.68 20.01
C LEU A 11 -6.04 0.62 18.81
N LEU A 12 -4.83 0.10 19.01
CA LEU A 12 -3.85 -0.09 17.95
C LEU A 12 -4.39 -1.02 16.85
N ALA A 13 -4.93 -2.16 17.22
CA ALA A 13 -5.51 -3.11 16.26
C ALA A 13 -6.69 -2.50 15.48
N ALA A 14 -7.55 -1.72 16.13
CA ALA A 14 -8.63 -1.00 15.46
C ALA A 14 -8.11 0.06 14.49
N THR A 15 -7.05 0.77 14.87
CA THR A 15 -6.41 1.80 14.03
C THR A 15 -5.70 1.18 12.83
N VAL A 16 -4.95 0.09 13.01
CA VAL A 16 -4.32 -0.67 11.92
C VAL A 16 -5.38 -1.18 10.93
N LYS A 17 -6.48 -1.73 11.46
CA LYS A 17 -7.58 -2.18 10.60
C LYS A 17 -8.16 -1.04 9.76
N ALA A 18 -8.44 0.10 10.38
CA ALA A 18 -8.97 1.26 9.67
C ALA A 18 -7.96 1.82 8.65
N PHE A 19 -6.68 1.77 8.97
CA PHE A 19 -5.63 2.18 8.02
C PHE A 19 -5.54 1.22 6.84
N ASN A 20 -5.63 -0.09 7.05
CA ASN A 20 -5.70 -1.07 5.95
C ASN A 20 -6.93 -0.85 5.05
N GLU A 21 -8.09 -0.54 5.64
CA GLU A 21 -9.29 -0.20 4.87
C GLU A 21 -9.07 1.07 4.02
N ARG A 22 -8.34 2.05 4.56
CA ARG A 22 -7.98 3.29 3.86
C ARG A 22 -6.98 3.04 2.74
N ILE A 23 -5.93 2.24 2.99
CA ILE A 23 -4.96 1.81 1.98
C ILE A 23 -5.67 1.16 0.78
N GLN A 24 -6.59 0.23 1.04
CA GLN A 24 -7.33 -0.46 -0.04
C GLN A 24 -8.26 0.49 -0.79
N TYR A 25 -8.87 1.45 -0.09
CA TYR A 25 -9.76 2.44 -0.71
C TYR A 25 -9.02 3.42 -1.62
N ASP A 26 -7.89 3.94 -1.15
CA ASP A 26 -7.07 4.91 -1.87
C ASP A 26 -6.02 4.23 -2.79
N GLN A 27 -5.92 2.90 -2.76
CA GLN A 27 -4.95 2.10 -3.53
C GLN A 27 -3.50 2.52 -3.24
N LEU A 28 -3.17 2.73 -1.95
CA LEU A 28 -1.84 3.18 -1.54
C LEU A 28 -0.85 2.02 -1.52
N THR A 29 0.28 2.21 -2.19
CA THR A 29 1.43 1.29 -2.16
C THR A 29 2.43 1.73 -1.07
N GLN A 30 3.42 0.89 -0.79
CA GLN A 30 4.46 1.22 0.19
C GLN A 30 5.31 2.42 -0.24
N ASP A 31 5.39 2.72 -1.52
CA ASP A 31 6.21 3.81 -2.10
C ASP A 31 5.45 5.13 -2.16
N ASP A 32 4.14 5.14 -1.90
CA ASP A 32 3.33 6.34 -1.90
C ASP A 32 3.53 7.17 -0.61
N ASP A 33 3.27 8.48 -0.69
CA ASP A 33 3.17 9.32 0.50
C ASP A 33 1.81 9.10 1.18
N TYR A 34 1.81 8.22 2.17
CA TYR A 34 0.63 7.83 2.93
C TYR A 34 0.42 8.66 4.21
N SER A 35 1.26 9.66 4.46
CA SER A 35 1.26 10.40 5.73
C SER A 35 -0.07 11.05 6.05
N ASP A 36 -0.72 11.70 5.08
CA ASP A 36 -2.02 12.34 5.26
C ASP A 36 -3.13 11.32 5.58
N ALA A 37 -3.15 10.19 4.88
CA ALA A 37 -4.11 9.11 5.12
C ALA A 37 -3.94 8.50 6.51
N LEU A 38 -2.69 8.27 6.95
CA LEU A 38 -2.40 7.78 8.28
C LEU A 38 -2.77 8.80 9.36
N HIS A 39 -2.49 10.10 9.15
CA HIS A 39 -2.90 11.17 10.05
C HIS A 39 -4.41 11.21 10.25
N GLU A 40 -5.20 11.15 9.19
CA GLU A 40 -6.67 11.14 9.29
C GLU A 40 -7.19 9.93 10.08
N VAL A 41 -6.64 8.75 9.83
CA VAL A 41 -7.05 7.53 10.52
C VAL A 41 -6.69 7.58 12.01
N VAL A 42 -5.46 7.98 12.35
CA VAL A 42 -5.01 8.08 13.74
C VAL A 42 -5.81 9.12 14.50
N ASP A 43 -6.04 10.31 13.92
CA ASP A 43 -6.83 11.37 14.56
C ASP A 43 -8.26 10.90 14.86
N GLY A 44 -8.87 10.15 13.95
CA GLY A 44 -10.19 9.56 14.16
C GLY A 44 -10.28 8.54 15.31
N HIS A 45 -9.16 7.94 15.70
CA HIS A 45 -9.11 6.89 16.74
C HIS A 45 -8.58 7.38 18.09
N VAL A 46 -7.94 8.56 18.14
CA VAL A 46 -7.45 9.10 19.41
C VAL A 46 -8.62 9.36 20.37
N PRO A 47 -8.59 8.81 21.61
CA PRO A 47 -9.65 9.02 22.57
C PRO A 47 -9.87 10.48 22.91
N HIS A 48 -11.12 10.93 22.87
CA HIS A 48 -11.49 12.31 23.20
C HIS A 48 -11.82 12.50 24.69
N TYR A 49 -12.05 11.38 25.42
CA TYR A 49 -12.46 11.40 26.83
C TYR A 49 -11.26 11.11 27.74
N TYR A 50 -11.15 11.90 28.79
CA TYR A 50 -10.02 11.84 29.72
C TYR A 50 -9.81 10.46 30.34
N HIS A 51 -10.87 9.77 30.76
CA HIS A 51 -10.78 8.44 31.36
C HIS A 51 -10.31 7.36 30.38
N GLU A 52 -10.65 7.47 29.11
CA GLU A 52 -10.19 6.56 28.05
C GLU A 52 -8.71 6.78 27.77
N ILE A 53 -8.30 8.05 27.68
CA ILE A 53 -6.90 8.44 27.53
C ILE A 53 -6.06 7.87 28.67
N PHE A 54 -6.52 8.04 29.92
CA PHE A 54 -5.82 7.52 31.09
C PHE A 54 -5.71 6.00 31.07
N THR A 55 -6.74 5.31 30.63
CA THR A 55 -6.74 3.86 30.54
C THR A 55 -5.71 3.38 29.52
N VAL A 56 -5.62 4.03 28.38
CA VAL A 56 -4.67 3.71 27.32
C VAL A 56 -3.23 4.00 27.78
N MET A 57 -2.99 5.13 28.41
CA MET A 57 -1.64 5.51 28.88
C MET A 57 -1.13 4.64 30.04
N ALA A 58 -2.00 4.28 30.97
CA ALA A 58 -1.64 3.36 32.05
C ALA A 58 -1.26 1.97 31.53
N ALA A 59 -1.73 1.60 30.34
CA ALA A 59 -1.34 0.37 29.68
C ALA A 59 0.11 0.40 29.17
N ASP A 60 0.58 1.57 28.74
CA ASP A 60 1.89 1.72 28.09
C ASP A 60 2.98 2.23 29.04
N GLY A 61 2.66 2.44 30.31
CA GLY A 61 3.62 2.96 31.31
C GLY A 61 4.02 4.43 31.09
N ILE A 62 3.25 5.16 30.29
CA ILE A 62 3.51 6.59 29.96
C ILE A 62 3.05 7.52 31.07
N ASP A 63 2.33 7.01 32.07
CA ASP A 63 1.76 7.75 33.21
C ASP A 63 2.80 8.30 34.20
N HIS A 64 4.03 7.75 34.20
CA HIS A 64 5.05 8.11 35.20
C HIS A 64 5.63 9.51 35.08
N GLU A 65 5.56 10.13 33.92
CA GLU A 65 6.16 11.48 33.73
C GLU A 65 5.36 12.61 34.39
N PHE A 66 4.12 12.38 34.77
CA PHE A 66 3.29 13.42 35.43
C PHE A 66 3.35 13.37 36.94
N GLU A 67 3.70 12.26 37.55
CA GLU A 67 3.81 12.11 39.02
C GLU A 67 5.01 12.88 39.57
N ASP A 68 6.09 13.02 38.81
CA ASP A 68 7.35 13.65 39.27
C ASP A 68 7.36 15.18 39.22
N SER A 69 6.41 15.82 38.53
CA SER A 69 6.46 17.27 38.33
C SER A 69 5.95 18.10 39.48
N GLY A 70 5.22 17.50 40.46
CA GLY A 70 4.65 18.22 41.61
C GLY A 70 3.67 19.35 41.24
N LEU A 71 3.40 19.56 39.97
CA LEU A 71 2.46 20.53 39.44
C LEU A 71 1.17 19.81 39.13
N MET A 72 0.05 20.27 39.71
CA MET A 72 -1.27 19.90 39.19
C MET A 72 -1.56 20.83 37.99
N PRO A 73 -1.27 20.42 36.76
CA PRO A 73 -1.62 21.24 35.61
C PRO A 73 -3.13 21.33 35.48
N ASP A 74 -3.61 22.42 34.89
CA ASP A 74 -5.03 22.53 34.51
C ASP A 74 -5.44 21.28 33.74
N THR A 75 -6.57 20.67 34.10
CA THR A 75 -7.05 19.40 33.54
C THR A 75 -7.11 19.42 32.01
N LYS A 76 -7.32 20.60 31.42
CA LYS A 76 -7.33 20.77 29.95
C LYS A 76 -5.95 20.65 29.31
N ASP A 77 -4.93 21.16 29.97
CA ASP A 77 -3.55 21.07 29.46
C ASP A 77 -3.03 19.63 29.54
N VAL A 78 -3.35 18.91 30.62
CA VAL A 78 -3.04 17.49 30.75
C VAL A 78 -3.69 16.69 29.65
N THR A 79 -5.01 16.85 29.46
CA THR A 79 -5.74 16.12 28.42
C THR A 79 -5.13 16.34 27.04
N ARG A 80 -4.78 17.59 26.72
CA ARG A 80 -4.18 17.93 25.43
C ARG A 80 -2.81 17.30 25.24
N ILE A 81 -1.98 17.30 26.26
CA ILE A 81 -0.65 16.66 26.22
C ILE A 81 -0.78 15.15 26.06
N LEU A 82 -1.71 14.53 26.79
CA LEU A 82 -1.96 13.10 26.72
C LEU A 82 -2.50 12.69 25.33
N GLN A 83 -3.43 13.46 24.77
CA GLN A 83 -3.91 13.22 23.42
C GLN A 83 -2.78 13.28 22.39
N ALA A 84 -1.91 14.29 22.47
CA ALA A 84 -0.78 14.44 21.57
C ALA A 84 0.18 13.24 21.65
N ARG A 85 0.45 12.71 22.86
CA ARG A 85 1.33 11.56 23.05
C ARG A 85 0.71 10.26 22.55
N ILE A 86 -0.58 10.04 22.80
CA ILE A 86 -1.28 8.87 22.26
C ILE A 86 -1.29 8.93 20.74
N TYR A 87 -1.53 10.10 20.18
CA TYR A 87 -1.47 10.32 18.74
C TYR A 87 -0.10 9.94 18.17
N GLU A 88 0.97 10.45 18.78
CA GLU A 88 2.35 10.17 18.35
C GLU A 88 2.69 8.67 18.47
N ALA A 89 2.29 8.03 19.57
CA ALA A 89 2.51 6.61 19.78
C ALA A 89 1.75 5.78 18.73
N LEU A 90 0.45 6.04 18.53
CA LEU A 90 -0.36 5.34 17.54
C LEU A 90 0.18 5.54 16.12
N TYR A 91 0.54 6.76 15.75
CA TYR A 91 1.10 7.05 14.44
C TYR A 91 2.36 6.21 14.18
N ASN A 92 3.28 6.20 15.14
CA ASN A 92 4.52 5.45 15.02
C ASN A 92 4.27 3.93 15.02
N ASP A 93 3.40 3.43 15.90
CA ASP A 93 3.14 1.99 16.02
C ASP A 93 2.39 1.45 14.80
N VAL A 94 1.43 2.21 14.24
CA VAL A 94 0.74 1.83 12.99
C VAL A 94 1.69 1.88 11.80
N SER A 95 2.46 2.96 11.65
CA SER A 95 3.44 3.11 10.57
C SER A 95 4.50 1.99 10.54
N ASN A 96 4.86 1.43 11.70
CA ASN A 96 5.84 0.36 11.82
C ASN A 96 5.21 -1.04 12.00
N SER A 97 3.88 -1.14 11.94
CA SER A 97 3.19 -2.42 12.16
C SER A 97 3.39 -3.36 10.98
N SER A 98 3.77 -4.61 11.29
CA SER A 98 3.80 -5.69 10.30
C SER A 98 2.41 -6.15 9.83
N ASP A 99 1.34 -5.68 10.49
CA ASP A 99 -0.04 -6.02 10.15
C ASP A 99 -0.64 -5.02 9.14
N VAL A 100 0.13 -4.01 8.72
CA VAL A 100 -0.25 -3.12 7.62
C VAL A 100 -0.10 -3.87 6.31
N VAL A 101 -1.20 -3.94 5.55
CA VAL A 101 -1.29 -4.61 4.25
C VAL A 101 -1.40 -3.55 3.16
N TRP A 102 -0.31 -3.32 2.47
CA TRP A 102 -0.25 -2.37 1.37
C TRP A 102 -1.09 -2.84 0.19
N PHE A 103 -1.58 -1.89 -0.59
CA PHE A 103 -2.21 -2.21 -1.86
C PHE A 103 -1.08 -2.76 -2.77
N GLU A 104 -1.22 -4.01 -3.15
CA GLU A 104 -0.43 -4.56 -4.22
C GLU A 104 -1.16 -4.15 -5.50
N ASP A 105 -0.63 -3.18 -6.23
CA ASP A 105 -0.97 -3.10 -7.64
C ASP A 105 -0.76 -4.54 -8.15
N GLU A 106 -1.82 -5.21 -8.59
CA GLU A 106 -1.64 -6.38 -9.43
C GLU A 106 -0.62 -5.91 -10.46
N GLU A 107 0.60 -6.45 -10.36
CA GLU A 107 1.70 -6.03 -11.21
C GLU A 107 1.16 -5.84 -12.62
N SER A 108 0.75 -4.63 -12.94
CA SER A 108 0.89 -4.21 -14.31
C SER A 108 2.40 -4.33 -14.50
N ASP A 109 2.83 -5.28 -15.30
CA ASP A 109 4.20 -5.44 -15.80
C ASP A 109 4.67 -4.07 -16.31
N LYS A 110 4.92 -3.11 -15.39
CA LYS A 110 5.20 -1.70 -15.67
C LYS A 110 6.57 -1.50 -16.30
N ASP A 111 7.37 -2.56 -16.32
CA ASP A 111 8.70 -2.55 -16.94
C ASP A 111 8.80 -3.42 -18.18
N ASP A 112 7.75 -4.13 -18.57
CA ASP A 112 7.76 -4.94 -19.78
C ASP A 112 7.22 -4.13 -20.95
N GLU A 113 8.11 -3.34 -21.58
CA GLU A 113 7.86 -2.80 -22.91
C GLU A 113 7.96 -3.94 -23.92
N TYR A 114 6.91 -4.11 -24.72
CA TYR A 114 6.85 -5.10 -25.78
C TYR A 114 6.88 -4.42 -27.13
N TRP A 115 7.66 -4.96 -28.03
CA TRP A 115 7.76 -4.46 -29.40
C TRP A 115 7.11 -5.45 -30.35
N VAL A 116 6.18 -4.93 -31.17
CA VAL A 116 5.62 -5.68 -32.29
C VAL A 116 6.51 -5.45 -33.48
N VAL A 117 7.20 -6.49 -33.91
CA VAL A 117 8.29 -6.43 -34.90
C VAL A 117 7.92 -7.22 -36.15
N ASP A 118 8.19 -6.66 -37.32
CA ASP A 118 8.06 -7.41 -38.57
C ASP A 118 9.09 -8.55 -38.62
N ALA A 119 8.61 -9.79 -38.65
CA ALA A 119 9.44 -10.99 -38.57
C ALA A 119 10.47 -11.12 -39.71
N LYS A 120 10.23 -10.45 -40.87
CA LYS A 120 11.10 -10.52 -42.05
C LYS A 120 12.16 -9.43 -42.04
N THR A 121 11.79 -8.23 -41.57
CA THR A 121 12.64 -7.04 -41.70
C THR A 121 13.28 -6.63 -40.38
N GLY A 122 12.77 -7.11 -39.25
CA GLY A 122 13.19 -6.67 -37.91
C GLY A 122 12.80 -5.24 -37.57
N VAL A 123 11.88 -4.65 -38.33
CA VAL A 123 11.43 -3.28 -38.08
C VAL A 123 10.34 -3.28 -37.02
N ILE A 124 10.50 -2.44 -36.00
CA ILE A 124 9.50 -2.21 -34.97
C ILE A 124 8.31 -1.49 -35.61
N ILE A 125 7.13 -2.10 -35.54
CA ILE A 125 5.89 -1.58 -36.08
C ILE A 125 5.12 -0.80 -35.01
N GLU A 126 5.11 -1.35 -33.78
CA GLU A 126 4.38 -0.77 -32.65
C GLU A 126 5.10 -1.09 -31.35
N GLN A 127 4.96 -0.21 -30.36
CA GLN A 127 5.41 -0.40 -29.00
C GLN A 127 4.19 -0.53 -28.10
N ALA A 128 4.12 -1.56 -27.30
CA ALA A 128 2.99 -1.84 -26.42
C ALA A 128 3.43 -1.93 -24.96
N VAL A 129 2.58 -1.44 -24.08
CA VAL A 129 2.80 -1.41 -22.62
C VAL A 129 2.35 -2.69 -21.92
N SER A 130 1.82 -3.68 -22.67
CA SER A 130 1.47 -4.99 -22.12
C SER A 130 1.57 -6.07 -23.18
N LEU A 131 1.89 -7.28 -22.75
CA LEU A 131 1.97 -8.47 -23.62
C LEU A 131 0.65 -8.75 -24.33
N ASP A 132 -0.48 -8.55 -23.65
CA ASP A 132 -1.81 -8.81 -24.22
C ASP A 132 -2.11 -7.90 -25.41
N VAL A 133 -1.78 -6.61 -25.28
CA VAL A 133 -1.97 -5.63 -26.36
C VAL A 133 -1.02 -5.94 -27.53
N ALA A 134 0.25 -6.23 -27.25
CA ALA A 134 1.22 -6.60 -28.28
C ALA A 134 0.80 -7.89 -29.04
N THR A 135 0.36 -8.90 -28.29
CA THR A 135 -0.09 -10.17 -28.84
C THR A 135 -1.36 -10.01 -29.69
N ALA A 136 -2.33 -9.20 -29.24
CA ALA A 136 -3.53 -8.90 -30.02
C ALA A 136 -3.16 -8.20 -31.33
N CYS A 137 -2.28 -7.20 -31.30
CA CYS A 137 -1.80 -6.52 -32.50
C CYS A 137 -1.12 -7.51 -33.47
N ALA A 138 -0.21 -8.37 -33.00
CA ALA A 138 0.46 -9.34 -33.84
C ALA A 138 -0.52 -10.34 -34.49
N LYS A 139 -1.53 -10.82 -33.75
CA LYS A 139 -2.58 -11.70 -34.26
C LYS A 139 -3.44 -11.03 -35.35
N ASP A 140 -3.86 -9.78 -35.12
CA ASP A 140 -4.67 -9.04 -36.08
C ASP A 140 -3.90 -8.81 -37.40
N HIS A 141 -2.63 -8.50 -37.32
CA HIS A 141 -1.78 -8.36 -38.51
C HIS A 141 -1.52 -9.69 -39.21
N TYR A 142 -1.39 -10.78 -38.46
CA TYR A 142 -1.23 -12.13 -39.02
C TYR A 142 -2.47 -12.54 -39.82
N ALA A 143 -3.68 -12.26 -39.31
CA ALA A 143 -4.92 -12.46 -40.02
C ALA A 143 -5.03 -11.69 -41.34
N LEU A 144 -4.27 -10.58 -41.45
CA LEU A 144 -4.15 -9.76 -42.69
C LEU A 144 -2.99 -10.21 -43.60
N GLY A 145 -2.33 -11.33 -43.27
CA GLY A 145 -1.21 -11.86 -44.06
C GLY A 145 0.13 -11.19 -43.80
N ARG A 146 0.27 -10.49 -42.65
CA ARG A 146 1.53 -9.89 -42.19
C ARG A 146 2.05 -10.68 -41.01
N HIS A 147 3.26 -11.20 -41.12
CA HIS A 147 3.90 -11.94 -40.03
C HIS A 147 4.63 -10.96 -39.12
N LEU A 148 4.03 -10.64 -37.96
CA LEU A 148 4.62 -9.87 -36.89
C LEU A 148 4.84 -10.78 -35.68
N LYS A 149 5.95 -10.57 -34.96
CA LYS A 149 6.27 -11.21 -33.69
C LYS A 149 6.31 -10.19 -32.57
N VAL A 150 6.20 -10.63 -31.34
CA VAL A 150 6.35 -9.78 -30.15
C VAL A 150 7.68 -10.10 -29.50
N GLU A 151 8.48 -9.06 -29.26
CA GLU A 151 9.75 -9.14 -28.56
C GLU A 151 9.67 -8.34 -27.25
N ASP A 152 10.39 -8.82 -26.23
CA ASP A 152 10.60 -8.09 -24.99
C ASP A 152 11.72 -7.05 -25.11
N ILE A 153 11.96 -6.27 -24.06
CA ILE A 153 13.03 -5.26 -23.98
C ILE A 153 14.45 -5.84 -24.22
N ASN A 154 14.62 -7.16 -24.10
CA ASN A 154 15.88 -7.85 -24.30
C ASN A 154 15.99 -8.51 -25.69
N ASP A 155 15.11 -8.15 -26.63
CA ASP A 155 15.01 -8.73 -27.97
C ASP A 155 14.64 -10.23 -27.98
N ASN A 156 14.07 -10.77 -26.87
CA ASN A 156 13.57 -12.14 -26.87
C ASN A 156 12.17 -12.20 -27.48
N VAL A 157 11.96 -13.16 -28.37
CA VAL A 157 10.61 -13.40 -28.94
C VAL A 157 9.75 -14.05 -27.87
N VAL A 158 8.73 -13.33 -27.40
CA VAL A 158 7.77 -13.77 -26.37
C VAL A 158 6.46 -14.28 -26.98
N PHE A 159 6.16 -13.89 -28.23
CA PHE A 159 5.03 -14.43 -28.98
C PHE A 159 5.32 -14.38 -30.48
N ASP A 160 4.98 -15.49 -31.16
CA ASP A 160 5.01 -15.64 -32.61
C ASP A 160 3.75 -16.36 -33.06
N PRO A 161 2.85 -15.71 -33.83
CA PRO A 161 1.61 -16.34 -34.28
C PRO A 161 1.83 -17.54 -35.20
N GLU A 162 2.95 -17.61 -35.95
CA GLU A 162 3.25 -18.76 -36.82
C GLU A 162 3.60 -19.99 -35.98
N ALA A 163 4.41 -19.82 -34.90
CA ALA A 163 4.75 -20.92 -33.99
C ALA A 163 3.53 -21.40 -33.19
N ALA A 164 2.59 -20.51 -32.86
CA ALA A 164 1.40 -20.87 -32.10
C ALA A 164 0.39 -21.74 -32.89
N GLU A 165 0.44 -21.75 -34.21
CA GLU A 165 -0.39 -22.63 -35.05
C GLU A 165 0.18 -24.04 -35.16
N GLU A 166 1.49 -24.24 -35.02
CA GLU A 166 2.14 -25.56 -35.11
C GLU A 166 1.88 -26.45 -33.89
N ASP A 167 1.57 -25.87 -32.72
CA ASP A 167 1.29 -26.61 -31.48
C ASP A 167 -0.16 -27.16 -31.39
N CYS A 168 -1.01 -26.92 -32.38
CA CYS A 168 -2.43 -27.32 -32.39
C CYS A 168 -2.75 -28.55 -33.22
N GLU A 169 -1.77 -29.36 -33.69
CA GLU A 169 -2.02 -30.62 -34.41
C GLU A 169 -1.91 -31.88 -33.50
#